data_f6879d8f51bd9692b18ba4c6c224f18f
#
_entry.id   f6879d8f51bd9692b18ba4c6c224f18f
#
_cell.length_a   1.000
_cell.length_b   1.000
_cell.length_c   1.000
_cell.angle_alpha   90.00
_cell.angle_beta   90.00
_cell.angle_gamma   90.00
#
_symmetry.space_group_name_H-M   'P 1'
#
loop_
_entity.id
_entity.type
_entity.pdbx_description
1 polymer ?
#
loop_
_entity_poly.entity_id
_entity_poly.type
_entity_poly.pdbx_seq_one_letter_code
_entity_poly.pdbx_strand_id
1 'polypeptide(L)'
;MYVQLLKSLNRLHPRAWDFVQLSRMDRPIGIYLLLWPTLSAVWIAGQGSPTLANVLIFGLGVVLMRAAGCCINDFADRKVDGHVKRTADRPLASGRVRPREALTLFAVLVGVSFLLVLCTNSETVWLSFAAVALAFCYPFMKRYTYYPQVVLGAAYSWGIPMAFTAAGGELPAAAWLLYIANLLWTVAYDTYYAMVDRDDDLKIGVKSTAILFGEADRVIILSLQGLSLGCLMLAGSSFALGGWFYLGLLGAACCFVWEFWSTRRLDREACFKAFLHNHWAGLLVFMSVVLDYALR
;
A
#
# COMPACT_ATOMS: atom_id res chain seq x y z
N MET A 1 -18.40 -11.27 -10.62
CA MET A 1 -19.23 -11.40 -9.40
C MET A 1 -19.04 -10.23 -8.44
N TYR A 2 -17.85 -9.97 -7.91
CA TYR A 2 -17.57 -8.86 -6.95
C TYR A 2 -17.98 -7.46 -7.46
N VAL A 3 -17.50 -7.06 -8.64
CA VAL A 3 -17.85 -5.75 -9.24
C VAL A 3 -19.36 -5.61 -9.54
N GLN A 4 -20.03 -6.70 -9.90
CA GLN A 4 -21.49 -6.70 -10.11
C GLN A 4 -22.24 -6.50 -8.80
N LEU A 5 -21.76 -7.12 -7.70
CA LEU A 5 -22.30 -6.90 -6.37
C LEU A 5 -22.15 -5.44 -5.95
N LEU A 6 -20.98 -4.85 -6.16
CA LEU A 6 -20.75 -3.42 -5.85
C LEU A 6 -21.63 -2.49 -6.69
N LYS A 7 -21.87 -2.82 -7.97
CA LYS A 7 -22.80 -2.06 -8.83
C LYS A 7 -24.25 -2.14 -8.34
N SER A 8 -24.64 -3.22 -7.66
CA SER A 8 -25.99 -3.33 -7.10
C SER A 8 -26.27 -2.30 -5.98
N LEU A 9 -25.22 -1.71 -5.39
CA LEU A 9 -25.35 -0.61 -4.42
C LEU A 9 -26.04 0.64 -5.02
N ASN A 10 -26.03 0.80 -6.35
CA ASN A 10 -26.81 1.84 -7.02
C ASN A 10 -28.33 1.72 -6.80
N ARG A 11 -28.81 0.54 -6.35
CA ARG A 11 -30.21 0.37 -5.92
C ARG A 11 -30.52 1.11 -4.62
N LEU A 12 -29.48 1.28 -3.75
CA LEU A 12 -29.60 2.00 -2.48
C LEU A 12 -29.42 3.50 -2.66
N HIS A 13 -28.49 3.91 -3.52
CA HIS A 13 -28.22 5.31 -3.83
C HIS A 13 -27.72 5.45 -5.27
N PRO A 14 -28.29 6.34 -6.10
CA PRO A 14 -27.95 6.45 -7.53
C PRO A 14 -26.48 6.70 -7.84
N ARG A 15 -25.75 7.30 -6.90
CA ARG A 15 -24.31 7.63 -7.05
C ARG A 15 -23.38 6.73 -6.22
N ALA A 16 -23.91 5.62 -5.67
CA ALA A 16 -23.08 4.72 -4.84
C ALA A 16 -21.85 4.20 -5.61
N TRP A 17 -22.04 3.88 -6.90
CA TRP A 17 -20.94 3.42 -7.74
C TRP A 17 -19.82 4.46 -7.92
N ASP A 18 -20.14 5.75 -7.99
CA ASP A 18 -19.14 6.82 -8.09
C ASP A 18 -18.27 6.88 -6.83
N PHE A 19 -18.84 6.68 -5.66
CA PHE A 19 -18.10 6.62 -4.39
C PHE A 19 -17.28 5.33 -4.24
N VAL A 20 -17.79 4.20 -4.75
CA VAL A 20 -17.03 2.94 -4.85
C VAL A 20 -15.79 3.12 -5.75
N GLN A 21 -15.94 3.79 -6.89
CA GLN A 21 -14.84 4.11 -7.78
C GLN A 21 -13.86 5.12 -7.17
N LEU A 22 -14.34 6.15 -6.47
CA LEU A 22 -13.51 7.15 -5.80
C LEU A 22 -12.63 6.51 -4.71
N SER A 23 -13.18 5.58 -3.94
CA SER A 23 -12.48 4.83 -2.91
C SER A 23 -11.66 3.64 -3.43
N ARG A 24 -11.68 3.37 -4.75
CA ARG A 24 -11.02 2.22 -5.40
C ARG A 24 -11.43 0.86 -4.85
N MET A 25 -12.63 0.75 -4.28
CA MET A 25 -13.16 -0.53 -3.82
C MET A 25 -13.46 -1.49 -4.99
N ASP A 26 -13.64 -0.97 -6.20
CA ASP A 26 -13.75 -1.74 -7.45
C ASP A 26 -12.43 -2.37 -7.91
N ARG A 27 -11.30 -1.91 -7.36
CA ARG A 27 -9.93 -2.35 -7.71
C ARG A 27 -9.10 -2.59 -6.45
N PRO A 28 -9.30 -3.72 -5.76
CA PRO A 28 -8.79 -3.93 -4.40
C PRO A 28 -7.27 -4.15 -4.30
N ILE A 29 -6.52 -4.09 -5.41
CA ILE A 29 -5.06 -4.34 -5.43
C ILE A 29 -4.31 -3.55 -4.36
N GLY A 30 -4.62 -2.26 -4.21
CA GLY A 30 -3.96 -1.42 -3.20
C GLY A 30 -4.29 -1.80 -1.77
N ILE A 31 -5.46 -2.45 -1.53
CA ILE A 31 -5.79 -3.04 -0.24
C ILE A 31 -4.87 -4.22 0.04
N TYR A 32 -4.69 -5.14 -0.91
CA TYR A 32 -3.82 -6.31 -0.73
C TYR A 32 -2.36 -5.91 -0.48
N LEU A 33 -1.83 -4.94 -1.26
CA LEU A 33 -0.45 -4.46 -1.08
C LEU A 33 -0.19 -3.85 0.31
N LEU A 34 -1.21 -3.28 0.94
CA LEU A 34 -1.13 -2.71 2.28
C LEU A 34 -1.44 -3.76 3.37
N LEU A 35 -2.34 -4.71 3.06
CA LEU A 35 -2.86 -5.68 4.01
C LEU A 35 -1.79 -6.71 4.43
N TRP A 36 -1.06 -7.28 3.46
CA TRP A 36 -0.13 -8.36 3.75
C TRP A 36 1.00 -7.94 4.70
N PRO A 37 1.72 -6.84 4.49
CA PRO A 37 2.76 -6.41 5.43
C PRO A 37 2.19 -5.99 6.79
N THR A 38 1.00 -5.37 6.81
CA THR A 38 0.34 -5.01 8.06
C THR A 38 -0.06 -6.24 8.87
N LEU A 39 -0.67 -7.25 8.24
CA LEU A 39 -1.02 -8.50 8.93
C LEU A 39 0.22 -9.31 9.32
N SER A 40 1.29 -9.30 8.50
CA SER A 40 2.57 -9.91 8.90
C SER A 40 3.09 -9.31 10.21
N ALA A 41 3.05 -7.97 10.33
CA ALA A 41 3.45 -7.28 11.55
C ALA A 41 2.53 -7.62 12.73
N VAL A 42 1.21 -7.69 12.54
CA VAL A 42 0.24 -8.10 13.56
C VAL A 42 0.52 -9.52 14.05
N TRP A 43 0.85 -10.44 13.14
CA TRP A 43 1.19 -11.84 13.49
C TRP A 43 2.50 -11.95 14.25
N ILE A 44 3.54 -11.26 13.79
CA ILE A 44 4.85 -11.25 14.46
C ILE A 44 4.74 -10.59 15.84
N ALA A 45 4.07 -9.44 15.94
CA ALA A 45 3.87 -8.73 17.21
C ALA A 45 3.07 -9.57 18.23
N GLY A 46 2.09 -10.35 17.74
CA GLY A 46 1.30 -11.29 18.55
C GLY A 46 1.98 -12.67 18.73
N GLN A 47 3.26 -12.83 18.34
CA GLN A 47 4.01 -14.08 18.46
C GLN A 47 3.24 -15.30 17.93
N GLY A 48 2.60 -15.15 16.77
CA GLY A 48 1.81 -16.19 16.11
C GLY A 48 0.36 -16.32 16.60
N SER A 49 -0.01 -15.66 17.67
CA SER A 49 -1.36 -15.70 18.27
C SER A 49 -1.92 -14.29 18.51
N PRO A 50 -2.08 -13.47 17.45
CA PRO A 50 -2.62 -12.13 17.60
C PRO A 50 -4.06 -12.17 18.12
N THR A 51 -4.47 -11.17 18.90
CA THR A 51 -5.86 -11.04 19.31
C THR A 51 -6.76 -10.80 18.11
N LEU A 52 -7.98 -11.37 18.14
CA LEU A 52 -8.95 -11.14 17.06
C LEU A 52 -9.25 -9.62 16.91
N ALA A 53 -9.24 -8.88 18.01
CA ALA A 53 -9.43 -7.44 18.02
C ALA A 53 -8.35 -6.75 17.15
N ASN A 54 -7.07 -7.03 17.35
CA ASN A 54 -5.98 -6.46 16.56
C ASN A 54 -6.09 -6.86 15.10
N VAL A 55 -6.40 -8.11 14.79
CA VAL A 55 -6.59 -8.55 13.39
C VAL A 55 -7.71 -7.76 12.70
N LEU A 56 -8.84 -7.56 13.39
CA LEU A 56 -9.97 -6.81 12.85
C LEU A 56 -9.66 -5.30 12.74
N ILE A 57 -9.07 -4.70 13.78
CA ILE A 57 -8.74 -3.26 13.79
C ILE A 57 -7.77 -2.94 12.64
N PHE A 58 -6.69 -3.70 12.50
CA PHE A 58 -5.70 -3.45 11.44
C PHE A 58 -6.22 -3.85 10.05
N GLY A 59 -6.95 -4.96 9.94
CA GLY A 59 -7.56 -5.38 8.66
C GLY A 59 -8.58 -4.36 8.14
N LEU A 60 -9.52 -3.93 8.96
CA LEU A 60 -10.49 -2.89 8.61
C LEU A 60 -9.81 -1.52 8.43
N GLY A 61 -8.85 -1.19 9.30
CA GLY A 61 -8.06 0.03 9.21
C GLY A 61 -7.34 0.17 7.86
N VAL A 62 -6.76 -0.91 7.35
CA VAL A 62 -6.15 -0.96 6.01
C VAL A 62 -7.17 -0.63 4.92
N VAL A 63 -8.35 -1.24 4.95
CA VAL A 63 -9.41 -1.00 3.94
C VAL A 63 -9.85 0.46 3.97
N LEU A 64 -10.13 0.99 5.16
CA LEU A 64 -10.61 2.36 5.35
C LEU A 64 -9.54 3.39 4.99
N MET A 65 -8.31 3.23 5.48
CA MET A 65 -7.22 4.18 5.21
C MET A 65 -6.76 4.12 3.75
N ARG A 66 -6.80 2.94 3.11
CA ARG A 66 -6.54 2.84 1.66
C ARG A 66 -7.60 3.57 0.86
N ALA A 67 -8.88 3.43 1.22
CA ALA A 67 -9.98 4.16 0.59
C ALA A 67 -9.85 5.68 0.81
N ALA A 68 -9.53 6.11 2.03
CA ALA A 68 -9.28 7.52 2.36
C ALA A 68 -8.11 8.07 1.53
N GLY A 69 -6.99 7.33 1.44
CA GLY A 69 -5.85 7.70 0.60
C GLY A 69 -6.22 7.89 -0.87
N CYS A 70 -7.14 7.10 -1.42
CA CYS A 70 -7.64 7.31 -2.79
C CYS A 70 -8.44 8.61 -2.92
N CYS A 71 -9.30 8.92 -1.95
CA CYS A 71 -10.11 10.13 -1.96
C CYS A 71 -9.23 11.40 -1.95
N ILE A 72 -8.23 11.45 -1.06
CA ILE A 72 -7.34 12.61 -0.97
C ILE A 72 -6.38 12.70 -2.17
N ASN A 73 -5.96 11.55 -2.73
CA ASN A 73 -5.16 11.53 -3.95
C ASN A 73 -5.94 12.09 -5.15
N ASP A 74 -7.17 11.64 -5.39
CA ASP A 74 -8.01 12.16 -6.48
C ASP A 74 -8.34 13.66 -6.25
N PHE A 75 -8.52 14.10 -4.99
CA PHE A 75 -8.69 15.51 -4.68
C PHE A 75 -7.44 16.33 -4.99
N ALA A 76 -6.26 15.85 -4.63
CA ALA A 76 -5.00 16.50 -4.97
C ALA A 76 -4.83 16.62 -6.49
N ASP A 77 -5.16 15.57 -7.22
CA ASP A 77 -4.92 15.45 -8.67
C ASP A 77 -6.05 15.98 -9.56
N ARG A 78 -7.15 16.45 -9.00
CA ARG A 78 -8.37 16.85 -9.73
C ARG A 78 -8.16 17.80 -10.92
N LYS A 79 -7.07 18.57 -10.90
CA LYS A 79 -6.73 19.53 -11.99
C LYS A 79 -5.88 18.89 -13.10
N VAL A 80 -5.20 17.77 -12.82
CA VAL A 80 -4.26 17.12 -13.74
C VAL A 80 -4.77 15.79 -14.27
N ASP A 81 -5.60 15.06 -13.52
CA ASP A 81 -6.12 13.75 -13.88
C ASP A 81 -6.89 13.74 -15.21
N GLY A 82 -7.55 14.83 -15.57
CA GLY A 82 -8.24 14.96 -16.85
C GLY A 82 -7.31 14.99 -18.08
N HIS A 83 -6.01 15.23 -17.89
CA HIS A 83 -5.01 15.27 -18.95
C HIS A 83 -4.24 13.96 -19.11
N VAL A 84 -4.43 12.99 -18.21
CA VAL A 84 -3.81 11.68 -18.23
C VAL A 84 -4.84 10.64 -18.71
N LYS A 85 -4.53 9.94 -19.80
CA LYS A 85 -5.45 9.00 -20.47
C LYS A 85 -6.09 7.98 -19.51
N ARG A 86 -5.30 7.46 -18.54
CA ARG A 86 -5.77 6.45 -17.59
C ARG A 86 -6.70 6.99 -16.50
N THR A 87 -6.59 8.28 -16.18
CA THR A 87 -7.26 8.89 -15.02
C THR A 87 -8.37 9.88 -15.41
N ALA A 88 -8.53 10.18 -16.69
CA ALA A 88 -9.55 11.12 -17.19
C ALA A 88 -11.00 10.76 -16.78
N ASP A 89 -11.30 9.46 -16.69
CA ASP A 89 -12.64 8.96 -16.30
C ASP A 89 -12.84 8.83 -14.78
N ARG A 90 -11.88 9.28 -13.96
CA ARG A 90 -12.06 9.26 -12.50
C ARG A 90 -13.26 10.11 -12.08
N PRO A 91 -14.02 9.70 -11.03
CA PRO A 91 -15.24 10.41 -10.62
C PRO A 91 -15.04 11.90 -10.35
N LEU A 92 -13.89 12.28 -9.80
CA LEU A 92 -13.60 13.68 -9.49
C LEU A 92 -13.13 14.45 -10.74
N ALA A 93 -12.28 13.84 -11.59
CA ALA A 93 -11.80 14.45 -12.83
C ALA A 93 -12.92 14.66 -13.85
N SER A 94 -13.86 13.70 -13.94
CA SER A 94 -15.04 13.76 -14.80
C SER A 94 -16.21 14.60 -14.25
N GLY A 95 -16.07 15.15 -13.03
CA GLY A 95 -17.12 15.97 -12.39
C GLY A 95 -18.32 15.19 -11.82
N ARG A 96 -18.29 13.85 -11.83
CA ARG A 96 -19.35 13.01 -11.26
C ARG A 96 -19.42 13.10 -9.72
N VAL A 97 -18.29 13.40 -9.08
CA VAL A 97 -18.18 13.67 -7.64
C VAL A 97 -17.60 15.07 -7.45
N ARG A 98 -18.15 15.83 -6.50
CA ARG A 98 -17.68 17.17 -6.16
C ARG A 98 -16.45 17.09 -5.22
N PRO A 99 -15.53 18.08 -5.28
CA PRO A 99 -14.37 18.10 -4.38
C PRO A 99 -14.72 18.05 -2.88
N ARG A 100 -15.82 18.71 -2.49
CA ARG A 100 -16.30 18.68 -1.09
C ARG A 100 -16.75 17.28 -0.67
N GLU A 101 -17.40 16.53 -1.54
CA GLU A 101 -17.86 15.16 -1.27
C GLU A 101 -16.66 14.21 -1.09
N ALA A 102 -15.61 14.38 -1.90
CA ALA A 102 -14.38 13.60 -1.75
C ALA A 102 -13.69 13.87 -0.41
N LEU A 103 -13.59 15.14 0.02
CA LEU A 103 -13.05 15.51 1.32
C LEU A 103 -13.92 15.03 2.48
N THR A 104 -15.25 15.08 2.34
CA THR A 104 -16.17 14.54 3.35
C THR A 104 -15.99 13.03 3.50
N LEU A 105 -15.92 12.30 2.38
CA LEU A 105 -15.68 10.85 2.43
C LEU A 105 -14.32 10.54 3.06
N PHE A 106 -13.26 11.28 2.70
CA PHE A 106 -11.96 11.18 3.34
C PHE A 106 -12.05 11.35 4.87
N ALA A 107 -12.69 12.43 5.32
CA ALA A 107 -12.83 12.72 6.75
C ALA A 107 -13.63 11.64 7.49
N VAL A 108 -14.71 11.14 6.89
CA VAL A 108 -15.51 10.04 7.47
C VAL A 108 -14.68 8.76 7.57
N LEU A 109 -13.96 8.37 6.53
CA LEU A 109 -13.13 7.15 6.52
C LEU A 109 -12.00 7.24 7.56
N VAL A 110 -11.33 8.39 7.67
CA VAL A 110 -10.31 8.65 8.69
C VAL A 110 -10.93 8.64 10.08
N GLY A 111 -12.10 9.27 10.27
CA GLY A 111 -12.81 9.29 11.56
C GLY A 111 -13.20 7.88 12.02
N VAL A 112 -13.75 7.04 11.12
CA VAL A 112 -14.07 5.64 11.44
C VAL A 112 -12.80 4.84 11.74
N SER A 113 -11.72 5.04 10.99
CA SER A 113 -10.42 4.41 11.28
C SER A 113 -9.89 4.83 12.65
N PHE A 114 -10.05 6.09 13.02
CA PHE A 114 -9.63 6.60 14.34
C PHE A 114 -10.45 5.97 15.48
N LEU A 115 -11.76 5.78 15.30
CA LEU A 115 -12.59 5.07 16.27
C LEU A 115 -12.11 3.62 16.51
N LEU A 116 -11.65 2.93 15.44
CA LEU A 116 -11.03 1.60 15.59
C LEU A 116 -9.73 1.67 16.40
N VAL A 117 -8.88 2.67 16.14
CA VAL A 117 -7.60 2.85 16.84
C VAL A 117 -7.82 3.18 18.34
N LEU A 118 -8.88 3.91 18.69
CA LEU A 118 -9.23 4.17 20.10
C LEU A 118 -9.53 2.89 20.90
N CYS A 119 -9.80 1.76 20.25
CA CYS A 119 -9.92 0.45 20.90
C CYS A 119 -8.56 -0.21 21.20
N THR A 120 -7.44 0.44 20.89
CA THR A 120 -6.07 0.01 21.21
C THR A 120 -5.53 0.76 22.42
N ASN A 121 -4.22 0.90 22.55
CA ASN A 121 -3.57 1.65 23.63
C ASN A 121 -3.18 3.08 23.21
N SER A 122 -2.79 3.91 24.19
CA SER A 122 -2.42 5.31 23.98
C SER A 122 -1.26 5.50 23.00
N GLU A 123 -0.28 4.62 23.01
CA GLU A 123 0.90 4.71 22.13
C GLU A 123 0.50 4.53 20.65
N THR A 124 -0.34 3.53 20.36
CA THR A 124 -0.88 3.30 19.02
C THR A 124 -1.75 4.47 18.58
N VAL A 125 -2.55 5.05 19.49
CA VAL A 125 -3.34 6.26 19.20
C VAL A 125 -2.42 7.42 18.80
N TRP A 126 -1.33 7.66 19.52
CA TRP A 126 -0.38 8.72 19.16
C TRP A 126 0.29 8.46 17.80
N LEU A 127 0.68 7.23 17.51
CA LEU A 127 1.24 6.87 16.20
C LEU A 127 0.23 7.06 15.06
N SER A 128 -1.08 6.93 15.30
CA SER A 128 -2.11 7.11 14.27
C SER A 128 -2.17 8.53 13.70
N PHE A 129 -1.79 9.54 14.45
CA PHE A 129 -1.72 10.92 13.95
C PHE A 129 -0.63 11.07 12.88
N ALA A 130 0.52 10.41 13.06
CA ALA A 130 1.56 10.38 12.03
C ALA A 130 1.10 9.60 10.78
N ALA A 131 0.36 8.49 10.95
CA ALA A 131 -0.25 7.77 9.82
C ALA A 131 -1.15 8.66 8.97
N VAL A 132 -2.04 9.43 9.61
CA VAL A 132 -2.95 10.35 8.91
C VAL A 132 -2.16 11.48 8.23
N ALA A 133 -1.16 12.05 8.90
CA ALA A 133 -0.32 13.10 8.32
C ALA A 133 0.40 12.60 7.07
N LEU A 134 1.01 11.42 7.11
CA LEU A 134 1.67 10.80 5.95
C LEU A 134 0.66 10.51 4.82
N ALA A 135 -0.50 9.92 5.14
CA ALA A 135 -1.54 9.63 4.17
C ALA A 135 -2.11 10.90 3.49
N PHE A 136 -2.20 12.00 4.23
CA PHE A 136 -2.63 13.29 3.68
C PHE A 136 -1.55 13.95 2.81
N CYS A 137 -0.28 13.90 3.24
CA CYS A 137 0.81 14.62 2.58
C CYS A 137 1.26 13.96 1.27
N TYR A 138 1.29 12.60 1.20
CA TYR A 138 1.93 11.90 0.09
C TYR A 138 1.41 12.30 -1.31
N PRO A 139 0.09 12.54 -1.56
CA PRO A 139 -0.39 12.86 -2.90
C PRO A 139 0.13 14.19 -3.45
N PHE A 140 0.53 15.09 -2.55
CA PHE A 140 1.05 16.40 -2.95
C PHE A 140 2.54 16.35 -3.31
N MET A 141 3.27 15.31 -2.86
CA MET A 141 4.73 15.22 -3.00
C MET A 141 5.20 15.21 -4.45
N LYS A 142 4.45 14.63 -5.37
CA LYS A 142 4.79 14.58 -6.81
C LYS A 142 4.90 15.95 -7.49
N ARG A 143 4.49 17.03 -6.82
CA ARG A 143 4.67 18.42 -7.28
C ARG A 143 6.00 19.00 -6.84
N TYR A 144 6.58 18.49 -5.77
CA TYR A 144 7.75 19.04 -5.12
C TYR A 144 9.01 18.18 -5.31
N THR A 145 8.86 16.86 -5.28
CA THR A 145 9.99 15.92 -5.31
C THR A 145 9.80 14.81 -6.33
N TYR A 146 10.91 14.24 -6.80
CA TYR A 146 10.94 13.01 -7.61
C TYR A 146 10.79 11.74 -6.78
N TYR A 147 10.64 11.82 -5.45
CA TYR A 147 10.50 10.71 -4.51
C TYR A 147 9.11 10.59 -3.86
N PRO A 148 7.98 10.84 -4.58
CA PRO A 148 6.65 10.66 -3.98
C PRO A 148 6.42 9.22 -3.53
N GLN A 149 7.03 8.23 -4.21
CA GLN A 149 6.96 6.81 -3.87
C GLN A 149 7.58 6.49 -2.50
N VAL A 150 8.60 7.23 -2.08
CA VAL A 150 9.20 7.08 -0.74
C VAL A 150 8.23 7.54 0.34
N VAL A 151 7.55 8.66 0.13
CA VAL A 151 6.54 9.15 1.08
C VAL A 151 5.32 8.22 1.13
N LEU A 152 4.90 7.66 -0.02
CA LEU A 152 3.89 6.62 -0.07
C LEU A 152 4.35 5.38 0.71
N GLY A 153 5.58 4.93 0.50
CA GLY A 153 6.18 3.79 1.21
C GLY A 153 6.21 4.02 2.72
N ALA A 154 6.56 5.23 3.16
CA ALA A 154 6.51 5.59 4.58
C ALA A 154 5.08 5.49 5.14
N ALA A 155 4.08 6.03 4.41
CA ALA A 155 2.68 5.95 4.81
C ALA A 155 2.16 4.50 4.86
N TYR A 156 2.49 3.69 3.85
CA TYR A 156 2.05 2.29 3.74
C TYR A 156 2.71 1.37 4.78
N SER A 157 3.91 1.72 5.23
CA SER A 157 4.63 0.94 6.24
C SER A 157 4.23 1.33 7.67
N TRP A 158 3.52 2.46 7.88
CA TRP A 158 3.25 2.98 9.21
C TRP A 158 2.35 2.10 10.07
N GLY A 159 1.57 1.23 9.45
CA GLY A 159 0.82 0.20 10.18
C GLY A 159 1.70 -0.82 10.92
N ILE A 160 2.97 -0.98 10.52
CA ILE A 160 3.91 -1.92 11.15
C ILE A 160 4.25 -1.51 12.60
N PRO A 161 4.82 -0.31 12.88
CA PRO A 161 5.07 0.10 14.26
C PRO A 161 3.79 0.17 15.09
N MET A 162 2.65 0.57 14.50
CA MET A 162 1.37 0.56 15.17
C MET A 162 0.92 -0.85 15.60
N ALA A 163 1.19 -1.89 14.80
CA ALA A 163 0.85 -3.26 15.13
C ALA A 163 1.62 -3.76 16.37
N PHE A 164 2.89 -3.40 16.48
CA PHE A 164 3.72 -3.77 17.64
C PHE A 164 3.26 -3.06 18.92
N THR A 165 3.01 -1.77 18.85
CA THR A 165 2.48 -1.04 20.03
C THR A 165 1.11 -1.53 20.43
N ALA A 166 0.20 -1.82 19.48
CA ALA A 166 -1.13 -2.35 19.77
C ALA A 166 -1.14 -3.75 20.41
N ALA A 167 -0.09 -4.53 20.20
CA ALA A 167 0.10 -5.82 20.86
C ALA A 167 0.47 -5.67 22.36
N GLY A 168 0.67 -4.45 22.85
CA GLY A 168 1.03 -4.16 24.25
C GLY A 168 2.50 -4.37 24.57
N GLY A 169 3.34 -4.56 23.55
CA GLY A 169 4.78 -4.71 23.68
C GLY A 169 5.54 -3.42 23.42
N GLU A 170 6.81 -3.41 23.78
CA GLU A 170 7.75 -2.39 23.33
C GLU A 170 7.91 -2.48 21.80
N LEU A 171 8.21 -1.36 21.15
CA LEU A 171 8.53 -1.31 19.74
C LEU A 171 10.00 -1.73 19.52
N PRO A 172 10.29 -3.00 19.16
CA PRO A 172 11.65 -3.48 19.05
C PRO A 172 12.34 -2.86 17.83
N ALA A 173 13.66 -2.72 17.88
CA ALA A 173 14.46 -2.22 16.76
C ALA A 173 14.24 -3.04 15.48
N ALA A 174 14.00 -4.35 15.60
CA ALA A 174 13.70 -5.24 14.47
C ALA A 174 12.38 -4.90 13.74
N ALA A 175 11.40 -4.25 14.40
CA ALA A 175 10.20 -3.79 13.73
C ALA A 175 10.50 -2.72 12.66
N TRP A 176 11.55 -1.93 12.86
CA TRP A 176 11.99 -0.96 11.85
C TRP A 176 12.63 -1.61 10.64
N LEU A 177 13.19 -2.83 10.76
CA LEU A 177 13.61 -3.61 9.59
C LEU A 177 12.42 -4.02 8.73
N LEU A 178 11.31 -4.45 9.35
CA LEU A 178 10.05 -4.72 8.63
C LEU A 178 9.50 -3.45 7.96
N TYR A 179 9.55 -2.32 8.66
CA TYR A 179 9.14 -1.02 8.12
C TYR A 179 9.96 -0.64 6.89
N ILE A 180 11.30 -0.69 6.98
CA ILE A 180 12.21 -0.37 5.89
C ILE A 180 12.02 -1.34 4.73
N ALA A 181 11.89 -2.64 5.00
CA ALA A 181 11.62 -3.64 3.99
C ALA A 181 10.36 -3.31 3.17
N ASN A 182 9.26 -2.99 3.86
CA ASN A 182 8.01 -2.63 3.21
C ASN A 182 8.09 -1.29 2.46
N LEU A 183 8.83 -0.29 3.00
CA LEU A 183 9.06 0.97 2.32
C LEU A 183 9.80 0.75 1.00
N LEU A 184 10.90 0.00 1.00
CA LEU A 184 11.69 -0.31 -0.19
C LEU A 184 10.86 -1.07 -1.23
N TRP A 185 10.08 -2.07 -0.79
CA TRP A 185 9.18 -2.81 -1.66
C TRP A 185 8.07 -1.91 -2.23
N THR A 186 7.51 -1.00 -1.44
CA THR A 186 6.52 -0.02 -1.91
C THR A 186 7.09 0.89 -2.99
N VAL A 187 8.30 1.41 -2.80
CA VAL A 187 8.98 2.22 -3.82
C VAL A 187 9.18 1.40 -5.10
N ALA A 188 9.56 0.13 -4.98
CA ALA A 188 9.79 -0.74 -6.12
C ALA A 188 8.51 -0.96 -6.94
N TYR A 189 7.41 -1.44 -6.32
CA TYR A 189 6.19 -1.72 -7.09
C TYR A 189 5.47 -0.46 -7.56
N ASP A 190 5.53 0.63 -6.80
CA ASP A 190 4.88 1.88 -7.22
C ASP A 190 5.70 2.59 -8.31
N THR A 191 7.01 2.30 -8.43
CA THR A 191 7.79 2.73 -9.59
C THR A 191 7.33 2.01 -10.86
N TYR A 192 7.04 0.69 -10.83
CA TYR A 192 6.40 0.00 -11.96
C TYR A 192 5.08 0.66 -12.34
N TYR A 193 4.28 1.05 -11.35
CA TYR A 193 3.02 1.76 -11.61
C TYR A 193 3.25 3.13 -12.24
N ALA A 194 4.25 3.90 -11.78
CA ALA A 194 4.61 5.20 -12.33
C ALA A 194 5.18 5.10 -13.76
N MET A 195 5.84 3.98 -14.11
CA MET A 195 6.32 3.74 -15.48
C MET A 195 5.17 3.67 -16.50
N VAL A 196 3.96 3.27 -16.09
CA VAL A 196 2.77 3.25 -16.94
C VAL A 196 2.38 4.65 -17.41
N ASP A 197 2.54 5.65 -16.56
CA ASP A 197 2.11 7.03 -16.82
C ASP A 197 3.28 7.95 -17.21
N ARG A 198 4.53 7.45 -17.28
CA ARG A 198 5.77 8.25 -17.48
C ARG A 198 5.67 9.30 -18.59
N ASP A 199 5.19 8.88 -19.78
CA ASP A 199 5.12 9.79 -20.93
C ASP A 199 4.09 10.91 -20.76
N ASP A 200 3.02 10.61 -20.02
CA ASP A 200 1.97 11.57 -19.74
C ASP A 200 2.42 12.51 -18.60
N ASP A 201 3.08 11.97 -17.57
CA ASP A 201 3.63 12.72 -16.42
C ASP A 201 4.69 13.75 -16.87
N LEU A 202 5.56 13.37 -17.82
CA LEU A 202 6.56 14.28 -18.40
C LEU A 202 5.91 15.50 -19.08
N LYS A 203 4.76 15.31 -19.77
CA LYS A 203 4.06 16.40 -20.48
C LYS A 203 3.40 17.40 -19.51
N ILE A 204 2.95 16.92 -18.34
CA ILE A 204 2.23 17.74 -17.35
C ILE A 204 3.11 18.19 -16.20
N GLY A 205 4.41 17.85 -16.21
CA GLY A 205 5.39 18.28 -15.20
C GLY A 205 5.23 17.58 -13.83
N VAL A 206 4.59 16.41 -13.78
CA VAL A 206 4.49 15.58 -12.57
C VAL A 206 5.80 14.82 -12.36
N LYS A 207 6.25 14.73 -11.12
CA LYS A 207 7.51 14.08 -10.75
C LYS A 207 7.27 12.69 -10.19
N SER A 208 8.14 11.73 -10.53
CA SER A 208 8.08 10.35 -10.02
C SER A 208 9.46 9.69 -10.04
N THR A 209 9.61 8.58 -9.30
CA THR A 209 10.82 7.74 -9.35
C THR A 209 11.02 7.13 -10.74
N ALA A 210 9.96 6.84 -11.50
CA ALA A 210 10.07 6.36 -12.86
C ALA A 210 10.74 7.37 -13.80
N ILE A 211 10.49 8.67 -13.60
CA ILE A 211 11.18 9.73 -14.36
C ILE A 211 12.62 9.88 -13.88
N LEU A 212 12.84 9.84 -12.55
CA LEU A 212 14.17 10.00 -11.95
C LEU A 212 15.13 8.89 -12.34
N PHE A 213 14.67 7.65 -12.32
CA PHE A 213 15.50 6.47 -12.59
C PHE A 213 15.79 6.27 -14.08
N GLY A 214 14.92 6.79 -14.96
CA GLY A 214 15.12 6.77 -16.41
C GLY A 214 15.32 5.33 -16.91
N GLU A 215 16.42 5.10 -17.65
CA GLU A 215 16.76 3.79 -18.22
C GLU A 215 17.23 2.76 -17.16
N ALA A 216 17.65 3.23 -15.98
CA ALA A 216 18.12 2.36 -14.90
C ALA A 216 16.97 1.84 -14.00
N ASP A 217 15.71 2.21 -14.30
CA ASP A 217 14.54 1.93 -13.47
C ASP A 217 14.40 0.45 -13.05
N ARG A 218 14.54 -0.49 -14.01
CA ARG A 218 14.41 -1.93 -13.74
C ARG A 218 15.49 -2.46 -12.81
N VAL A 219 16.74 -2.00 -13.01
CA VAL A 219 17.86 -2.43 -12.16
C VAL A 219 17.70 -1.86 -10.76
N ILE A 220 17.27 -0.59 -10.65
CA ILE A 220 17.01 0.03 -9.34
C ILE A 220 15.84 -0.66 -8.65
N ILE A 221 14.74 -0.97 -9.36
CA ILE A 221 13.61 -1.71 -8.79
C ILE A 221 14.07 -3.08 -8.24
N LEU A 222 14.81 -3.86 -9.02
CA LEU A 222 15.33 -5.16 -8.57
C LEU A 222 16.25 -5.01 -7.36
N SER A 223 17.09 -3.95 -7.33
CA SER A 223 17.94 -3.66 -6.18
C SER A 223 17.14 -3.32 -4.92
N LEU A 224 16.08 -2.51 -5.05
CA LEU A 224 15.17 -2.19 -3.94
C LEU A 224 14.43 -3.43 -3.43
N GLN A 225 13.99 -4.32 -4.35
CA GLN A 225 13.38 -5.60 -3.99
C GLN A 225 14.37 -6.52 -3.28
N GLY A 226 15.62 -6.59 -3.74
CA GLY A 226 16.70 -7.35 -3.08
C GLY A 226 17.02 -6.82 -1.69
N LEU A 227 17.13 -5.50 -1.52
CA LEU A 227 17.32 -4.86 -0.23
C LEU A 227 16.15 -5.10 0.72
N SER A 228 14.91 -5.06 0.20
CA SER A 228 13.71 -5.41 0.96
C SER A 228 13.78 -6.84 1.51
N LEU A 229 14.15 -7.82 0.66
CA LEU A 229 14.35 -9.20 1.11
C LEU A 229 15.46 -9.31 2.15
N GLY A 230 16.57 -8.58 1.98
CA GLY A 230 17.67 -8.52 2.96
C GLY A 230 17.18 -8.01 4.33
N CYS A 231 16.38 -6.93 4.34
CA CYS A 231 15.79 -6.43 5.58
C CYS A 231 14.82 -7.45 6.21
N LEU A 232 14.00 -8.15 5.38
CA LEU A 232 13.11 -9.22 5.88
C LEU A 232 13.91 -10.41 6.45
N MET A 233 15.03 -10.80 5.85
CA MET A 233 15.89 -11.85 6.37
C MET A 233 16.47 -11.47 7.74
N LEU A 234 16.94 -10.24 7.91
CA LEU A 234 17.45 -9.74 9.19
C LEU A 234 16.35 -9.66 10.24
N ALA A 235 15.14 -9.17 9.86
CA ALA A 235 14.00 -9.16 10.74
C ALA A 235 13.59 -10.58 11.15
N GLY A 236 13.54 -11.52 10.20
CA GLY A 236 13.22 -12.93 10.47
C GLY A 236 14.18 -13.55 11.47
N SER A 237 15.50 -13.31 11.33
CA SER A 237 16.49 -13.74 12.31
C SER A 237 16.25 -13.10 13.69
N SER A 238 15.96 -11.80 13.75
CA SER A 238 15.71 -11.09 15.00
C SER A 238 14.46 -11.56 15.74
N PHE A 239 13.41 -11.95 15.01
CA PHE A 239 12.17 -12.51 15.56
C PHE A 239 12.21 -14.05 15.68
N ALA A 240 13.38 -14.65 15.46
CA ALA A 240 13.59 -16.11 15.47
C ALA A 240 12.60 -16.87 14.57
N LEU A 241 12.28 -16.34 13.37
CA LEU A 241 11.47 -17.03 12.39
C LEU A 241 12.25 -18.17 11.75
N GLY A 242 11.60 -19.30 11.48
CA GLY A 242 12.21 -20.54 11.04
C GLY A 242 12.20 -20.73 9.52
N GLY A 243 12.37 -22.00 9.09
CA GLY A 243 12.55 -22.37 7.69
C GLY A 243 11.36 -22.03 6.77
N TRP A 244 10.15 -22.12 7.27
CA TRP A 244 8.95 -21.76 6.49
C TRP A 244 8.92 -20.31 6.07
N PHE A 245 9.36 -19.40 6.96
CA PHE A 245 9.48 -17.99 6.62
C PHE A 245 10.48 -17.77 5.48
N TYR A 246 11.68 -18.36 5.56
CA TYR A 246 12.70 -18.22 4.53
C TYR A 246 12.29 -18.87 3.19
N LEU A 247 11.48 -19.92 3.21
CA LEU A 247 10.88 -20.50 2.00
C LEU A 247 9.92 -19.49 1.34
N GLY A 248 9.13 -18.77 2.13
CA GLY A 248 8.27 -17.70 1.63
C GLY A 248 9.06 -16.54 1.01
N LEU A 249 10.20 -16.16 1.60
CA LEU A 249 11.10 -15.16 1.01
C LEU A 249 11.67 -15.62 -0.33
N LEU A 250 12.01 -16.91 -0.45
CA LEU A 250 12.44 -17.48 -1.74
C LEU A 250 11.31 -17.37 -2.79
N GLY A 251 10.07 -17.68 -2.40
CA GLY A 251 8.90 -17.48 -3.27
C GLY A 251 8.72 -16.03 -3.72
N ALA A 252 8.87 -15.07 -2.80
CA ALA A 252 8.83 -13.64 -3.13
C ALA A 252 9.99 -13.24 -4.07
N ALA A 253 11.20 -13.77 -3.87
CA ALA A 253 12.33 -13.56 -4.77
C ALA A 253 12.04 -14.07 -6.19
N CYS A 254 11.40 -15.24 -6.33
CA CYS A 254 10.97 -15.76 -7.63
C CYS A 254 9.96 -14.82 -8.31
N CYS A 255 9.02 -14.24 -7.54
CA CYS A 255 8.10 -13.23 -8.07
C CYS A 255 8.87 -12.01 -8.61
N PHE A 256 9.85 -11.49 -7.88
CA PHE A 256 10.65 -10.32 -8.29
C PHE A 256 11.50 -10.59 -9.53
N VAL A 257 12.10 -11.77 -9.62
CA VAL A 257 12.81 -12.21 -10.84
C VAL A 257 11.86 -12.27 -12.04
N TRP A 258 10.67 -12.83 -11.86
CA TRP A 258 9.66 -12.87 -12.92
C TRP A 258 9.24 -11.45 -13.37
N GLU A 259 9.03 -10.52 -12.44
CA GLU A 259 8.70 -9.12 -12.74
C GLU A 259 9.81 -8.45 -13.56
N PHE A 260 11.06 -8.65 -13.14
CA PHE A 260 12.23 -8.13 -13.87
C PHE A 260 12.30 -8.65 -15.31
N TRP A 261 12.05 -9.95 -15.55
CA TRP A 261 12.06 -10.53 -16.88
C TRP A 261 10.85 -10.10 -17.70
N SER A 262 9.66 -10.03 -17.12
CA SER A 262 8.43 -9.68 -17.82
C SER A 262 8.41 -8.23 -18.30
N THR A 263 9.09 -7.32 -17.58
CA THR A 263 9.17 -5.89 -17.92
C THR A 263 10.33 -5.52 -18.85
N ARG A 264 11.05 -6.49 -19.42
CA ARG A 264 12.24 -6.25 -20.27
C ARG A 264 12.01 -5.32 -21.47
N ARG A 265 10.78 -5.22 -21.98
CA ARG A 265 10.41 -4.35 -23.11
C ARG A 265 9.91 -2.99 -22.68
N LEU A 266 9.75 -2.74 -21.39
CA LEU A 266 9.27 -1.49 -20.79
C LEU A 266 7.88 -1.03 -21.32
N ASP A 267 7.09 -1.95 -21.88
CA ASP A 267 5.74 -1.60 -22.31
C ASP A 267 4.80 -1.38 -21.13
N ARG A 268 3.84 -0.46 -21.31
CA ARG A 268 2.91 -0.03 -20.26
C ARG A 268 2.13 -1.19 -19.65
N GLU A 269 1.72 -2.16 -20.46
CA GLU A 269 0.92 -3.30 -20.00
C GLU A 269 1.76 -4.25 -19.14
N ALA A 270 3.02 -4.53 -19.51
CA ALA A 270 3.93 -5.35 -18.75
C ALA A 270 4.25 -4.71 -17.38
N CYS A 271 4.53 -3.39 -17.36
CA CYS A 271 4.76 -2.65 -16.11
C CYS A 271 3.52 -2.69 -15.21
N PHE A 272 2.32 -2.51 -15.77
CA PHE A 272 1.09 -2.60 -15.00
C PHE A 272 0.84 -4.01 -14.45
N LYS A 273 1.10 -5.06 -15.24
CA LYS A 273 1.03 -6.46 -14.78
C LYS A 273 2.03 -6.75 -13.67
N ALA A 274 3.26 -6.24 -13.76
CA ALA A 274 4.27 -6.38 -12.71
C ALA A 274 3.80 -5.70 -11.42
N PHE A 275 3.26 -4.47 -11.49
CA PHE A 275 2.64 -3.81 -10.34
C PHE A 275 1.54 -4.68 -9.71
N LEU A 276 0.61 -5.22 -10.52
CA LEU A 276 -0.46 -6.07 -9.99
C LEU A 276 0.07 -7.37 -9.39
N HIS A 277 1.15 -7.93 -9.93
CA HIS A 277 1.73 -9.20 -9.49
C HIS A 277 2.37 -9.12 -8.09
N ASN A 278 2.84 -7.94 -7.69
CA ASN A 278 3.48 -7.74 -6.38
C ASN A 278 2.63 -8.19 -5.19
N HIS A 279 1.29 -8.23 -5.30
CA HIS A 279 0.47 -8.72 -4.19
C HIS A 279 0.72 -10.20 -3.85
N TRP A 280 1.17 -11.01 -4.83
CA TRP A 280 1.53 -12.40 -4.58
C TRP A 280 2.80 -12.51 -3.74
N ALA A 281 3.81 -11.66 -4.00
CA ALA A 281 5.01 -11.61 -3.15
C ALA A 281 4.65 -11.27 -1.70
N GLY A 282 3.79 -10.26 -1.49
CA GLY A 282 3.30 -9.90 -0.16
C GLY A 282 2.50 -11.02 0.51
N LEU A 283 1.61 -11.69 -0.23
CA LEU A 283 0.83 -12.83 0.28
C LEU A 283 1.75 -13.99 0.69
N LEU A 284 2.74 -14.34 -0.13
CA LEU A 284 3.69 -15.41 0.18
C LEU A 284 4.45 -15.12 1.48
N VAL A 285 4.93 -13.88 1.66
CA VAL A 285 5.58 -13.47 2.92
C VAL A 285 4.61 -13.59 4.09
N PHE A 286 3.38 -13.09 3.98
CA PHE A 286 2.39 -13.19 5.06
C PHE A 286 2.07 -14.64 5.41
N MET A 287 1.76 -15.47 4.40
CA MET A 287 1.44 -16.88 4.61
C MET A 287 2.61 -17.65 5.22
N SER A 288 3.84 -17.32 4.85
CA SER A 288 5.03 -17.93 5.42
C SER A 288 5.23 -17.59 6.89
N VAL A 289 4.92 -16.35 7.30
CA VAL A 289 4.89 -15.95 8.72
C VAL A 289 3.85 -16.79 9.48
N VAL A 290 2.62 -16.87 8.96
CA VAL A 290 1.55 -17.66 9.60
C VAL A 290 1.94 -19.13 9.73
N LEU A 291 2.45 -19.73 8.65
CA LEU A 291 2.87 -21.14 8.64
C LEU A 291 4.03 -21.40 9.59
N ASP A 292 5.00 -20.50 9.64
CA ASP A 292 6.16 -20.64 10.52
C ASP A 292 5.75 -20.69 12.00
N TYR A 293 4.83 -19.83 12.41
CA TYR A 293 4.29 -19.86 13.78
C TYR A 293 3.37 -21.05 14.05
N ALA A 294 2.64 -21.52 13.05
CA ALA A 294 1.69 -22.62 13.22
C ALA A 294 2.37 -24.01 13.26
N LEU A 295 3.58 -24.14 12.70
CA LEU A 295 4.30 -25.40 12.52
C LEU A 295 5.59 -25.51 13.35
N ARG A 296 5.78 -24.59 14.30
CA ARG A 296 6.87 -24.63 15.30
C ARG A 296 6.68 -25.69 16.35
#